data_fef9bba239d9d5d6651f417640958182
#
_entry.id   fef9bba239d9d5d6651f417640958182
#
_cell.length_a   1.000
_cell.length_b   1.000
_cell.length_c   1.000
_cell.angle_alpha   90.00
_cell.angle_beta   90.00
_cell.angle_gamma   90.00
#
_symmetry.space_group_name_H-M   'P 1'
#
loop_
_entity.id
_entity.type
_entity.pdbx_description
1 polymer ?
#
loop_
_entity_poly.entity_id
_entity_poly.type
_entity_poly.pdbx_seq_one_letter_code
_entity_poly.pdbx_strand_id
1 'polypeptide(L)'
;MKINKTLIAIIAVVVVIGAWAASAYNSMVGVQENATTALANVQSTYQRRADLIPNLVETVKGYAAHEKQTLEDVVAARSKATSITLDPENMTPEKLKEFQQAQGELGSALGRLIAIQENYPDLKANENFRDLQVQLEGTENRINEARNSYNAAVQNYNVVIRSFPKNLLAGMFGFSQMTKFEAEAGAEKAPKVAF
;
A
#
# COMPACT_ATOMS: atom_id res chain seq x y z
N MET A 1 46.25 38.46 -20.02
CA MET A 1 45.43 38.47 -18.79
C MET A 1 45.90 37.34 -17.87
N LYS A 2 46.51 37.65 -16.72
CA LYS A 2 46.94 36.62 -15.77
C LYS A 2 45.68 36.13 -15.04
N ILE A 3 45.17 34.93 -15.39
CA ILE A 3 44.06 34.33 -14.70
C ILE A 3 44.47 34.08 -13.24
N ASN A 4 43.72 34.63 -12.30
CA ASN A 4 44.05 34.50 -10.89
C ASN A 4 43.79 33.04 -10.44
N LYS A 5 44.84 32.34 -10.01
CA LYS A 5 44.79 30.92 -9.58
C LYS A 5 43.70 30.70 -8.50
N THR A 6 43.52 31.70 -7.65
CA THR A 6 42.45 31.66 -6.63
C THR A 6 41.02 31.62 -7.26
N LEU A 7 40.81 32.42 -8.35
CA LEU A 7 39.54 32.42 -9.07
C LEU A 7 39.24 31.06 -9.72
N ILE A 8 40.25 30.46 -10.32
CA ILE A 8 40.13 29.11 -10.90
C ILE A 8 39.79 28.08 -9.84
N ALA A 9 40.40 28.15 -8.66
CA ALA A 9 40.13 27.25 -7.55
C ALA A 9 38.69 27.41 -7.04
N ILE A 10 38.19 28.65 -6.89
CA ILE A 10 36.81 28.91 -6.48
C ILE A 10 35.83 28.36 -7.51
N ILE A 11 36.05 28.59 -8.80
CA ILE A 11 35.19 28.09 -9.87
C ILE A 11 35.16 26.53 -9.83
N ALA A 12 36.34 25.89 -9.69
CA ALA A 12 36.42 24.43 -9.60
C ALA A 12 35.61 23.88 -8.41
N VAL A 13 35.69 24.50 -7.23
CA VAL A 13 34.92 24.10 -6.05
C VAL A 13 33.41 24.25 -6.30
N VAL A 14 32.96 25.36 -6.91
CA VAL A 14 31.57 25.60 -7.25
C VAL A 14 31.04 24.54 -8.22
N VAL A 15 31.82 24.21 -9.25
CA VAL A 15 31.46 23.16 -10.22
C VAL A 15 31.34 21.80 -9.55
N VAL A 16 32.25 21.42 -8.66
CA VAL A 16 32.20 20.16 -7.91
C VAL A 16 30.98 20.10 -7.00
N ILE A 17 30.68 21.17 -6.26
CA ILE A 17 29.50 21.25 -5.40
C ILE A 17 28.21 21.17 -6.25
N GLY A 18 28.15 21.86 -7.39
CA GLY A 18 27.01 21.80 -8.31
C GLY A 18 26.77 20.41 -8.87
N ALA A 19 27.85 19.75 -9.32
CA ALA A 19 27.77 18.37 -9.83
C ALA A 19 27.32 17.38 -8.74
N TRP A 20 27.85 17.53 -7.52
CA TRP A 20 27.42 16.74 -6.37
C TRP A 20 25.95 16.99 -6.04
N ALA A 21 25.48 18.25 -6.01
CA ALA A 21 24.09 18.60 -5.72
C ALA A 21 23.13 18.01 -6.77
N ALA A 22 23.48 18.08 -8.06
CA ALA A 22 22.69 17.47 -9.12
C ALA A 22 22.60 15.93 -8.98
N SER A 23 23.72 15.28 -8.67
CA SER A 23 23.75 13.83 -8.41
C SER A 23 22.91 13.45 -7.18
N ALA A 24 23.00 14.23 -6.10
CA ALA A 24 22.23 14.01 -4.89
C ALA A 24 20.72 14.17 -5.14
N TYR A 25 20.32 15.20 -5.89
CA TYR A 25 18.93 15.43 -6.30
C TYR A 25 18.40 14.23 -7.12
N ASN A 26 19.10 13.83 -8.18
CA ASN A 26 18.70 12.69 -9.00
C ASN A 26 18.59 11.40 -8.19
N SER A 27 19.47 11.19 -7.22
CA SER A 27 19.42 10.06 -6.30
C SER A 27 18.16 10.09 -5.42
N MET A 28 17.74 11.27 -4.92
CA MET A 28 16.52 11.43 -4.12
C MET A 28 15.27 11.20 -4.96
N VAL A 29 15.23 11.73 -6.18
CA VAL A 29 14.14 11.46 -7.15
C VAL A 29 14.02 9.96 -7.42
N GLY A 30 15.13 9.27 -7.67
CA GLY A 30 15.10 7.83 -7.97
C GLY A 30 14.52 6.99 -6.83
N VAL A 31 14.85 7.28 -5.57
CA VAL A 31 14.26 6.55 -4.43
C VAL A 31 12.81 6.96 -4.15
N GLN A 32 12.42 8.19 -4.49
CA GLN A 32 11.03 8.66 -4.42
C GLN A 32 10.16 7.88 -5.43
N GLU A 33 10.60 7.79 -6.69
CA GLU A 33 9.92 7.04 -7.73
C GLU A 33 9.77 5.55 -7.39
N ASN A 34 10.78 4.96 -6.76
CA ASN A 34 10.69 3.58 -6.28
C ASN A 34 9.58 3.42 -5.23
N ALA A 35 9.44 4.36 -4.30
CA ALA A 35 8.39 4.34 -3.29
C ALA A 35 6.99 4.56 -3.92
N THR A 36 6.87 5.48 -4.87
CA THR A 36 5.63 5.74 -5.62
C THR A 36 5.19 4.51 -6.43
N THR A 37 6.14 3.87 -7.12
CA THR A 37 5.88 2.62 -7.86
C THR A 37 5.42 1.50 -6.92
N ALA A 38 6.06 1.36 -5.77
CA ALA A 38 5.65 0.36 -4.78
C ALA A 38 4.23 0.64 -4.23
N LEU A 39 3.84 1.92 -4.06
CA LEU A 39 2.47 2.29 -3.69
C LEU A 39 1.46 1.91 -4.77
N ALA A 40 1.78 2.17 -6.05
CA ALA A 40 0.92 1.78 -7.16
C ALA A 40 0.69 0.25 -7.21
N ASN A 41 1.71 -0.54 -6.87
CA ASN A 41 1.58 -2.00 -6.74
C ASN A 41 0.65 -2.40 -5.59
N VAL A 42 0.71 -1.71 -4.44
CA VAL A 42 -0.24 -1.90 -3.34
C VAL A 42 -1.66 -1.63 -3.81
N GLN A 43 -1.92 -0.48 -4.44
CA GLN A 43 -3.24 -0.11 -4.95
C GLN A 43 -3.78 -1.12 -5.98
N SER A 44 -2.94 -1.56 -6.92
CA SER A 44 -3.29 -2.57 -7.93
C SER A 44 -3.71 -3.89 -7.28
N THR A 45 -3.04 -4.30 -6.20
CA THR A 45 -3.36 -5.54 -5.49
C THR A 45 -4.69 -5.43 -4.74
N TYR A 46 -4.97 -4.29 -4.11
CA TYR A 46 -6.27 -4.03 -3.48
C TYR A 46 -7.40 -3.94 -4.51
N GLN A 47 -7.14 -3.32 -5.68
CA GLN A 47 -8.11 -3.28 -6.77
C GLN A 47 -8.46 -4.71 -7.25
N ARG A 48 -7.45 -5.57 -7.44
CA ARG A 48 -7.68 -6.97 -7.80
C ARG A 48 -8.57 -7.70 -6.80
N ARG A 49 -8.37 -7.48 -5.48
CA ARG A 49 -9.27 -8.02 -4.45
C ARG A 49 -10.71 -7.52 -4.63
N ALA A 50 -10.88 -6.21 -4.84
CA ALA A 50 -12.18 -5.59 -5.03
C ALA A 50 -12.92 -6.09 -6.28
N ASP A 51 -12.18 -6.45 -7.34
CA ASP A 51 -12.73 -6.95 -8.60
C ASP A 51 -13.22 -8.41 -8.51
N LEU A 52 -12.72 -9.20 -7.54
CA LEU A 52 -13.22 -10.56 -7.31
C LEU A 52 -14.56 -10.57 -6.54
N ILE A 53 -14.87 -9.52 -5.79
CA ILE A 53 -16.02 -9.49 -4.87
C ILE A 53 -17.37 -9.61 -5.57
N PRO A 54 -17.66 -8.92 -6.70
CA PRO A 54 -18.95 -9.07 -7.38
C PRO A 54 -19.25 -10.51 -7.76
N ASN A 55 -18.25 -11.23 -8.27
CA ASN A 55 -18.40 -12.64 -8.65
C ASN A 55 -18.67 -13.53 -7.43
N LEU A 56 -17.98 -13.26 -6.31
CA LEU A 56 -18.22 -13.98 -5.07
C LEU A 56 -19.64 -13.73 -4.54
N VAL A 57 -20.09 -12.47 -4.51
CA VAL A 57 -21.42 -12.07 -4.07
C VAL A 57 -22.50 -12.75 -4.92
N GLU A 58 -22.39 -12.72 -6.25
CA GLU A 58 -23.36 -13.36 -7.14
C GLU A 58 -23.34 -14.90 -6.99
N THR A 59 -22.18 -15.51 -6.79
CA THR A 59 -22.08 -16.94 -6.52
C THR A 59 -22.79 -17.31 -5.22
N VAL A 60 -22.49 -16.61 -4.13
CA VAL A 60 -23.14 -16.87 -2.81
C VAL A 60 -24.64 -16.62 -2.89
N LYS A 61 -25.09 -15.56 -3.55
CA LYS A 61 -26.50 -15.22 -3.71
C LYS A 61 -27.29 -16.32 -4.43
N GLY A 62 -26.67 -17.05 -5.35
CA GLY A 62 -27.30 -18.18 -6.04
C GLY A 62 -27.66 -19.35 -5.11
N TYR A 63 -26.99 -19.51 -3.97
CA TYR A 63 -27.17 -20.60 -3.01
C TYR A 63 -27.76 -20.15 -1.66
N ALA A 64 -27.48 -18.93 -1.26
CA ALA A 64 -27.80 -18.37 0.05
C ALA A 64 -28.49 -16.99 -0.07
N ALA A 65 -29.53 -16.91 -0.89
CA ALA A 65 -30.28 -15.66 -1.15
C ALA A 65 -30.95 -15.06 0.12
N HIS A 66 -31.09 -15.84 1.19
CA HIS A 66 -31.63 -15.37 2.47
C HIS A 66 -30.63 -14.59 3.31
N GLU A 67 -29.34 -14.66 3.00
CA GLU A 67 -28.24 -13.96 3.69
C GLU A 67 -28.08 -12.50 3.23
N LYS A 68 -29.22 -11.80 3.06
CA LYS A 68 -29.27 -10.45 2.47
C LYS A 68 -28.34 -9.47 3.18
N GLN A 69 -28.37 -9.45 4.51
CA GLN A 69 -27.55 -8.51 5.29
C GLN A 69 -26.07 -8.72 5.07
N THR A 70 -25.59 -9.96 5.07
CA THR A 70 -24.15 -10.26 4.84
C THR A 70 -23.72 -9.88 3.43
N LEU A 71 -24.57 -10.12 2.41
CA LEU A 71 -24.31 -9.71 1.04
C LEU A 71 -24.25 -8.18 0.89
N GLU A 72 -25.21 -7.47 1.50
CA GLU A 72 -25.26 -6.00 1.50
C GLU A 72 -24.07 -5.40 2.24
N ASP A 73 -23.66 -5.95 3.39
CA ASP A 73 -22.49 -5.53 4.15
C ASP A 73 -21.20 -5.60 3.31
N VAL A 74 -21.02 -6.68 2.54
CA VAL A 74 -19.85 -6.84 1.65
C VAL A 74 -19.87 -5.81 0.52
N VAL A 75 -21.00 -5.56 -0.10
CA VAL A 75 -21.16 -4.56 -1.16
C VAL A 75 -20.87 -3.15 -0.63
N ALA A 76 -21.39 -2.81 0.55
CA ALA A 76 -21.17 -1.53 1.21
C ALA A 76 -19.70 -1.35 1.61
N ALA A 77 -19.08 -2.37 2.23
CA ALA A 77 -17.68 -2.34 2.61
C ALA A 77 -16.74 -2.22 1.38
N ARG A 78 -17.06 -2.92 0.27
CA ARG A 78 -16.35 -2.77 -1.00
C ARG A 78 -16.43 -1.34 -1.53
N SER A 79 -17.62 -0.77 -1.56
CA SER A 79 -17.83 0.62 -2.02
C SER A 79 -17.00 1.60 -1.21
N LYS A 80 -17.00 1.47 0.13
CA LYS A 80 -16.19 2.30 1.04
C LYS A 80 -14.69 2.11 0.77
N ALA A 81 -14.24 0.87 0.68
CA ALA A 81 -12.81 0.55 0.48
C ALA A 81 -12.27 1.03 -0.87
N THR A 82 -13.09 1.06 -1.92
CA THR A 82 -12.70 1.53 -3.27
C THR A 82 -12.86 3.04 -3.45
N SER A 83 -13.57 3.74 -2.57
CA SER A 83 -13.73 5.19 -2.64
C SER A 83 -12.50 5.97 -2.13
N ILE A 84 -11.64 5.32 -1.35
CA ILE A 84 -10.45 5.95 -0.77
C ILE A 84 -9.26 5.70 -1.69
N THR A 85 -8.77 6.77 -2.32
CA THR A 85 -7.59 6.71 -3.19
C THR A 85 -6.37 7.23 -2.44
N LEU A 86 -5.26 6.50 -2.51
CA LEU A 86 -3.97 6.93 -1.98
C LEU A 86 -3.22 7.74 -3.03
N ASP A 87 -3.03 9.02 -2.77
CA ASP A 87 -2.24 9.91 -3.62
C ASP A 87 -0.83 10.04 -2.99
N PRO A 88 0.24 9.65 -3.70
CA PRO A 88 1.62 9.73 -3.18
C PRO A 88 2.02 11.13 -2.72
N GLU A 89 1.52 12.19 -3.40
CA GLU A 89 1.87 13.58 -3.11
C GLU A 89 1.12 14.13 -1.89
N ASN A 90 -0.08 13.59 -1.61
CA ASN A 90 -0.97 14.07 -0.56
C ASN A 90 -1.28 13.00 0.51
N MET A 91 -0.39 12.02 0.67
CA MET A 91 -0.58 10.95 1.65
C MET A 91 -0.23 11.41 3.06
N THR A 92 -1.28 11.60 3.87
CA THR A 92 -1.12 11.86 5.32
C THR A 92 -1.25 10.56 6.11
N PRO A 93 -0.71 10.50 7.34
CA PRO A 93 -0.92 9.36 8.24
C PRO A 93 -2.40 9.04 8.45
N GLU A 94 -3.25 10.06 8.54
CA GLU A 94 -4.69 9.93 8.75
C GLU A 94 -5.37 9.26 7.55
N LYS A 95 -5.05 9.71 6.32
CA LYS A 95 -5.57 9.10 5.07
C LYS A 95 -5.14 7.64 4.94
N LEU A 96 -3.89 7.34 5.27
CA LEU A 96 -3.38 5.97 5.22
C LEU A 96 -4.09 5.08 6.24
N LYS A 97 -4.34 5.60 7.46
CA LYS A 97 -5.09 4.90 8.49
C LYS A 97 -6.56 4.68 8.10
N GLU A 98 -7.22 5.68 7.51
CA GLU A 98 -8.58 5.56 6.99
C GLU A 98 -8.66 4.49 5.91
N PHE A 99 -7.72 4.47 4.97
CA PHE A 99 -7.61 3.43 3.96
C PHE A 99 -7.45 2.05 4.59
N GLN A 100 -6.50 1.88 5.54
CA GLN A 100 -6.29 0.61 6.24
C GLN A 100 -7.54 0.14 6.97
N GLN A 101 -8.25 1.04 7.63
CA GLN A 101 -9.49 0.72 8.34
C GLN A 101 -10.57 0.24 7.36
N ALA A 102 -10.80 0.95 6.25
CA ALA A 102 -11.80 0.55 5.25
C ALA A 102 -11.47 -0.82 4.62
N GLN A 103 -10.17 -1.08 4.36
CA GLN A 103 -9.71 -2.37 3.86
C GLN A 103 -9.87 -3.51 4.88
N GLY A 104 -9.68 -3.22 6.17
CA GLY A 104 -9.92 -4.17 7.27
C GLY A 104 -11.40 -4.48 7.46
N GLU A 105 -12.28 -3.47 7.36
CA GLU A 105 -13.73 -3.65 7.38
C GLU A 105 -14.20 -4.56 6.23
N LEU A 106 -13.64 -4.36 5.03
CA LEU A 106 -13.90 -5.22 3.87
C LEU A 106 -13.41 -6.65 4.11
N GLY A 107 -12.20 -6.83 4.65
CA GLY A 107 -11.67 -8.16 5.00
C GLY A 107 -12.58 -8.89 6.00
N SER A 108 -13.08 -8.18 7.02
CA SER A 108 -14.01 -8.74 8.01
C SER A 108 -15.36 -9.12 7.39
N ALA A 109 -15.90 -8.30 6.48
CA ALA A 109 -17.14 -8.60 5.78
C ALA A 109 -16.99 -9.83 4.87
N LEU A 110 -15.86 -9.93 4.13
CA LEU A 110 -15.54 -11.11 3.31
C LEU A 110 -15.40 -12.37 4.16
N GLY A 111 -14.75 -12.29 5.31
CA GLY A 111 -14.66 -13.43 6.25
C GLY A 111 -16.01 -13.95 6.67
N ARG A 112 -16.98 -13.06 7.01
CA ARG A 112 -18.37 -13.44 7.32
C ARG A 112 -19.09 -14.07 6.13
N LEU A 113 -18.91 -13.51 4.93
CA LEU A 113 -19.51 -14.05 3.71
C LEU A 113 -19.00 -15.47 3.39
N ILE A 114 -17.69 -15.68 3.52
CA ILE A 114 -17.08 -17.01 3.30
C ILE A 114 -17.57 -18.00 4.35
N ALA A 115 -17.74 -17.60 5.61
CA ALA A 115 -18.23 -18.48 6.67
C ALA A 115 -19.65 -19.01 6.45
N ILE A 116 -20.47 -18.37 5.60
CA ILE A 116 -21.82 -18.86 5.24
C ILE A 116 -21.78 -20.27 4.64
N GLN A 117 -20.72 -20.64 3.94
CA GLN A 117 -20.56 -21.98 3.34
C GLN A 117 -20.80 -23.13 4.32
N GLU A 118 -20.57 -22.92 5.63
CA GLU A 118 -20.75 -23.97 6.64
C GLU A 118 -22.24 -24.37 6.82
N ASN A 119 -23.16 -23.45 6.50
CA ASN A 119 -24.60 -23.68 6.56
C ASN A 119 -25.19 -24.09 5.20
N TYR A 120 -24.41 -24.01 4.12
CA TYR A 120 -24.87 -24.26 2.74
C TYR A 120 -23.95 -25.28 2.03
N PRO A 121 -24.17 -26.58 2.20
CA PRO A 121 -23.31 -27.65 1.64
C PRO A 121 -23.13 -27.57 0.12
N ASP A 122 -24.18 -27.16 -0.60
CA ASP A 122 -24.13 -27.03 -2.07
C ASP A 122 -23.24 -25.87 -2.50
N LEU A 123 -23.19 -24.76 -1.74
CA LEU A 123 -22.25 -23.68 -1.94
C LEU A 123 -20.81 -24.14 -1.68
N LYS A 124 -20.60 -24.86 -0.59
CA LYS A 124 -19.29 -25.41 -0.21
C LYS A 124 -18.75 -26.37 -1.27
N ALA A 125 -19.63 -27.11 -1.96
CA ALA A 125 -19.28 -28.02 -3.05
C ALA A 125 -19.06 -27.31 -4.41
N ASN A 126 -19.47 -26.04 -4.55
CA ASN A 126 -19.39 -25.29 -5.80
C ASN A 126 -17.92 -24.96 -6.16
N GLU A 127 -17.48 -25.37 -7.36
CA GLU A 127 -16.09 -25.16 -7.82
C GLU A 127 -15.76 -23.68 -7.98
N ASN A 128 -16.65 -22.88 -8.55
CA ASN A 128 -16.42 -21.43 -8.73
C ASN A 128 -16.25 -20.71 -7.39
N PHE A 129 -17.02 -21.11 -6.37
CA PHE A 129 -16.88 -20.55 -5.03
C PHE A 129 -15.51 -20.86 -4.43
N ARG A 130 -15.05 -22.11 -4.53
CA ARG A 130 -13.74 -22.54 -4.04
C ARG A 130 -12.59 -21.84 -4.78
N ASP A 131 -12.71 -21.70 -6.10
CA ASP A 131 -11.70 -21.00 -6.91
C ASP A 131 -11.62 -19.51 -6.53
N LEU A 132 -12.76 -18.85 -6.30
CA LEU A 132 -12.80 -17.46 -5.84
C LEU A 132 -12.19 -17.31 -4.43
N GLN A 133 -12.45 -18.27 -3.54
CA GLN A 133 -11.85 -18.30 -2.20
C GLN A 133 -10.32 -18.40 -2.29
N VAL A 134 -9.80 -19.33 -3.08
CA VAL A 134 -8.35 -19.51 -3.31
C VAL A 134 -7.73 -18.26 -3.90
N GLN A 135 -8.42 -17.59 -4.85
CA GLN A 135 -7.95 -16.34 -5.44
C GLN A 135 -7.92 -15.20 -4.41
N LEU A 136 -8.92 -15.10 -3.53
CA LEU A 136 -8.96 -14.10 -2.46
C LEU A 136 -7.83 -14.32 -1.45
N GLU A 137 -7.61 -15.56 -1.00
CA GLU A 137 -6.51 -15.91 -0.11
C GLU A 137 -5.14 -15.59 -0.74
N GLY A 138 -4.96 -15.94 -2.02
CA GLY A 138 -3.74 -15.60 -2.77
C GLY A 138 -3.55 -14.09 -2.94
N THR A 139 -4.64 -13.34 -3.06
CA THR A 139 -4.58 -11.88 -3.16
C THR A 139 -4.21 -11.24 -1.82
N GLU A 140 -4.68 -11.79 -0.69
CA GLU A 140 -4.30 -11.32 0.65
C GLU A 140 -2.80 -11.46 0.91
N ASN A 141 -2.21 -12.59 0.53
CA ASN A 141 -0.76 -12.79 0.60
C ASN A 141 0.00 -11.76 -0.24
N ARG A 142 -0.49 -11.45 -1.45
CA ARG A 142 0.10 -10.42 -2.32
C ARG A 142 -0.04 -9.01 -1.76
N ILE A 143 -1.16 -8.69 -1.09
CA ILE A 143 -1.36 -7.42 -0.39
C ILE A 143 -0.29 -7.26 0.69
N ASN A 144 -0.06 -8.29 1.51
CA ASN A 144 0.95 -8.26 2.56
C ASN A 144 2.36 -8.07 1.99
N GLU A 145 2.71 -8.77 0.90
CA GLU A 145 3.98 -8.61 0.21
C GLU A 145 4.15 -7.20 -0.39
N ALA A 146 3.13 -6.67 -1.04
CA ALA A 146 3.15 -5.33 -1.61
C ALA A 146 3.30 -4.25 -0.53
N ARG A 147 2.61 -4.38 0.62
CA ARG A 147 2.76 -3.48 1.78
C ARG A 147 4.18 -3.53 2.34
N ASN A 148 4.77 -4.71 2.47
CA ASN A 148 6.15 -4.86 2.93
C ASN A 148 7.15 -4.22 1.96
N SER A 149 6.97 -4.42 0.66
CA SER A 149 7.78 -3.81 -0.39
C SER A 149 7.68 -2.28 -0.36
N TYR A 150 6.48 -1.74 -0.23
CA TYR A 150 6.27 -0.31 -0.06
C TYR A 150 6.96 0.23 1.20
N ASN A 151 6.79 -0.42 2.34
CA ASN A 151 7.41 0.00 3.58
C ASN A 151 8.95 0.00 3.50
N ALA A 152 9.54 -0.97 2.79
CA ALA A 152 10.97 -1.02 2.54
C ALA A 152 11.42 0.13 1.61
N ALA A 153 10.68 0.42 0.54
CA ALA A 153 10.97 1.53 -0.36
C ALA A 153 10.87 2.88 0.36
N VAL A 154 9.82 3.10 1.17
CA VAL A 154 9.66 4.30 1.99
C VAL A 154 10.78 4.42 3.03
N GLN A 155 11.21 3.31 3.64
CA GLN A 155 12.35 3.34 4.56
C GLN A 155 13.61 3.83 3.85
N ASN A 156 13.91 3.27 2.69
CA ASN A 156 15.08 3.68 1.91
C ASN A 156 15.00 5.18 1.53
N TYR A 157 13.85 5.63 1.01
CA TYR A 157 13.60 7.03 0.69
C TYR A 157 13.82 7.95 1.90
N ASN A 158 13.18 7.66 3.02
CA ASN A 158 13.28 8.45 4.24
C ASN A 158 14.72 8.50 4.79
N VAL A 159 15.48 7.41 4.68
CA VAL A 159 16.90 7.39 5.06
C VAL A 159 17.70 8.31 4.14
N VAL A 160 17.52 8.21 2.83
CA VAL A 160 18.27 9.01 1.84
C VAL A 160 18.06 10.51 2.03
N ILE A 161 16.81 10.96 2.19
CA ILE A 161 16.49 12.39 2.35
C ILE A 161 16.88 12.97 3.71
N ARG A 162 17.06 12.11 4.72
CA ARG A 162 17.47 12.52 6.09
C ARG A 162 18.97 12.42 6.31
N SER A 163 19.70 11.72 5.44
CA SER A 163 21.15 11.54 5.58
C SER A 163 21.91 12.81 5.24
N PHE A 164 22.91 13.15 6.07
CA PHE A 164 23.82 14.26 5.77
C PHE A 164 24.78 13.88 4.63
N PRO A 165 25.10 14.79 3.70
CA PRO A 165 24.62 16.17 3.59
C PRO A 165 23.34 16.34 2.74
N LYS A 166 22.71 15.25 2.23
CA LYS A 166 21.52 15.29 1.37
C LYS A 166 20.32 15.96 2.02
N ASN A 167 20.21 15.86 3.36
CA ASN A 167 19.10 16.47 4.11
C ASN A 167 19.00 18.00 3.93
N LEU A 168 20.11 18.69 3.67
CA LEU A 168 20.11 20.13 3.38
C LEU A 168 19.42 20.41 2.04
N LEU A 169 19.75 19.60 1.02
CA LEU A 169 19.13 19.73 -0.29
C LEU A 169 17.66 19.25 -0.28
N ALA A 170 17.35 18.19 0.46
CA ALA A 170 15.99 17.69 0.57
C ALA A 170 15.01 18.76 1.06
N GLY A 171 15.38 19.52 2.10
CA GLY A 171 14.58 20.64 2.58
C GLY A 171 14.42 21.78 1.56
N MET A 172 15.47 22.07 0.79
CA MET A 172 15.44 23.11 -0.25
C MET A 172 14.57 22.73 -1.45
N PHE A 173 14.52 21.46 -1.82
CA PHE A 173 13.79 20.95 -2.98
C PHE A 173 12.43 20.36 -2.64
N GLY A 174 11.96 20.47 -1.39
CA GLY A 174 10.63 20.08 -0.97
C GLY A 174 10.43 18.56 -0.77
N PHE A 175 11.51 17.77 -0.66
CA PHE A 175 11.39 16.35 -0.31
C PHE A 175 10.97 16.21 1.16
N SER A 176 9.81 15.58 1.38
CA SER A 176 9.25 15.32 2.70
C SER A 176 9.21 13.82 3.00
N GLN A 177 9.17 13.45 4.29
CA GLN A 177 9.09 12.06 4.68
C GLN A 177 7.76 11.44 4.25
N MET A 178 7.82 10.21 3.73
CA MET A 178 6.67 9.39 3.41
C MET A 178 6.27 8.54 4.61
N THR A 179 4.96 8.27 4.74
CA THR A 179 4.35 7.46 5.79
C THR A 179 4.36 5.98 5.40
N LYS A 180 4.60 5.10 6.36
CA LYS A 180 4.56 3.64 6.20
C LYS A 180 3.19 3.09 6.59
N PHE A 181 2.83 1.94 6.02
CA PHE A 181 1.75 1.13 6.57
C PHE A 181 2.14 0.63 7.96
N GLU A 182 1.24 0.77 8.92
CA GLU A 182 1.38 0.21 10.26
C GLU A 182 0.86 -1.24 10.28
N ALA A 183 1.28 -1.99 11.29
CA ALA A 183 0.68 -3.29 11.58
C ALA A 183 -0.80 -3.10 11.95
N GLU A 184 -1.62 -4.09 11.62
CA GLU A 184 -3.03 -4.05 12.02
C GLU A 184 -3.18 -4.03 13.54
N ALA A 185 -4.14 -3.26 14.03
CA ALA A 185 -4.40 -3.17 15.46
C ALA A 185 -4.73 -4.57 16.02
N GLY A 186 -3.95 -5.03 16.98
CA GLY A 186 -4.07 -6.36 17.59
C GLY A 186 -3.10 -7.41 17.04
N ALA A 187 -2.31 -7.10 16.01
CA ALA A 187 -1.29 -8.02 15.48
C ALA A 187 -0.20 -8.37 16.52
N GLU A 188 -0.04 -7.55 17.57
CA GLU A 188 0.85 -7.82 18.70
C GLU A 188 0.33 -8.89 19.66
N LYS A 189 -0.95 -9.29 19.54
CA LYS A 189 -1.54 -10.32 20.42
C LYS A 189 -1.47 -11.66 19.73
N ALA A 190 -0.63 -12.55 20.24
CA ALA A 190 -0.63 -13.94 19.79
C ALA A 190 -2.04 -14.54 19.96
N PRO A 191 -2.56 -15.27 18.94
CA PRO A 191 -3.84 -15.95 19.08
C PRO A 191 -3.78 -16.90 20.27
N LYS A 192 -4.75 -16.78 21.20
CA LYS A 192 -4.89 -17.74 22.31
C LYS A 192 -5.43 -19.04 21.71
N VAL A 193 -4.56 -20.04 21.65
CA VAL A 193 -5.00 -21.39 21.33
C VAL A 193 -5.65 -21.94 22.61
N ALA A 194 -6.96 -22.05 22.64
CA ALA A 194 -7.69 -22.81 23.64
C ALA A 194 -7.90 -24.22 23.11
N PHE A 195 -7.40 -25.20 23.83
CA PHE A 195 -7.66 -26.63 23.60
C PHE A 195 -8.86 -27.06 24.41
#